data_8b157a420565a55ceb9f0f645c3e85e1
#
_entry.id   8b157a420565a55ceb9f0f645c3e85e1
#
_cell.length_a   1.000
_cell.length_b   1.000
_cell.length_c   1.000
_cell.angle_alpha   90.00
_cell.angle_beta   90.00
_cell.angle_gamma   90.00
#
_symmetry.space_group_name_H-M   'P 1'
#
loop_
_entity.id
_entity.type
_entity.pdbx_description
1 polymer ?
#
loop_
_entity_poly.entity_id
_entity_poly.type
_entity_poly.pdbx_seq_one_letter_code
_entity_poly.pdbx_strand_id
1 'polypeptide(L)'
;MNKEYLIYKLSDEVKNSCKIDNALFQEYGVKRGLRNEDGSGVLVGLTNIGNVVGYERAEDGHLEPTEGKLFYRGYELDDLVTPIINERRFGFEEIAYLLLSGNLPDKEDLCAFRELINDNMALDHKTIVHIIDLEGSNIMNILARSVLEM
;
A
#
# COMPACT_ATOMS: atom_id res chain seq x y z
N MET A 1 -12.40 -17.19 -42.85
CA MET A 1 -11.77 -15.99 -42.29
C MET A 1 -10.60 -16.46 -41.45
N ASN A 2 -9.39 -15.92 -41.66
CA ASN A 2 -8.20 -16.33 -40.89
C ASN A 2 -8.37 -15.89 -39.44
N LYS A 3 -8.02 -16.77 -38.50
CA LYS A 3 -8.12 -16.53 -37.05
C LYS A 3 -7.31 -15.30 -36.61
N GLU A 4 -6.11 -15.11 -37.18
CA GLU A 4 -5.25 -13.95 -36.90
C GLU A 4 -5.89 -12.63 -37.35
N TYR A 5 -6.53 -12.62 -38.53
CA TYR A 5 -7.25 -11.46 -39.01
C TYR A 5 -8.43 -11.10 -38.10
N LEU A 6 -9.16 -12.10 -37.59
CA LEU A 6 -10.26 -11.87 -36.65
C LEU A 6 -9.77 -11.26 -35.35
N ILE A 7 -8.66 -11.77 -34.82
CA ILE A 7 -8.03 -11.24 -33.57
C ILE A 7 -7.61 -9.78 -33.76
N TYR A 8 -6.95 -9.48 -34.88
CA TYR A 8 -6.54 -8.11 -35.21
C TYR A 8 -7.73 -7.16 -35.32
N LYS A 9 -8.77 -7.57 -36.07
CA LYS A 9 -10.00 -6.80 -36.24
C LYS A 9 -10.69 -6.53 -34.91
N LEU A 10 -10.88 -7.55 -34.06
CA LEU A 10 -11.49 -7.41 -32.76
C LEU A 10 -10.67 -6.49 -31.84
N SER A 11 -9.33 -6.60 -31.86
CA SER A 11 -8.45 -5.73 -31.07
C SER A 11 -8.60 -4.26 -31.47
N ASP A 12 -8.72 -3.98 -32.77
CA ASP A 12 -8.90 -2.61 -33.27
C ASP A 12 -10.29 -2.06 -32.93
N GLU A 13 -11.33 -2.87 -33.11
CA GLU A 13 -12.70 -2.53 -32.73
C GLU A 13 -12.83 -2.23 -31.23
N VAL A 14 -12.23 -3.06 -30.36
CA VAL A 14 -12.21 -2.84 -28.91
C VAL A 14 -11.50 -1.53 -28.56
N LYS A 15 -10.31 -1.28 -29.13
CA LYS A 15 -9.57 -0.03 -28.89
C LYS A 15 -10.37 1.21 -29.28
N ASN A 16 -11.15 1.12 -30.38
CA ASN A 16 -11.95 2.25 -30.85
C ASN A 16 -13.24 2.43 -30.03
N SER A 17 -13.90 1.33 -29.65
CA SER A 17 -15.13 1.38 -28.85
C SER A 17 -14.88 1.80 -27.39
N CYS A 18 -13.66 1.63 -26.87
CA CYS A 18 -13.28 2.03 -25.52
C CYS A 18 -12.82 3.50 -25.43
N LYS A 19 -12.77 4.24 -26.53
CA LYS A 19 -12.40 5.66 -26.51
C LYS A 19 -13.55 6.50 -25.93
N ILE A 20 -13.26 7.24 -24.89
CA ILE A 20 -14.15 8.22 -24.28
C ILE A 20 -13.57 9.60 -24.57
N ASP A 21 -14.39 10.54 -25.06
CA ASP A 21 -13.97 11.91 -25.29
C ASP A 21 -13.58 12.55 -23.95
N ASN A 22 -12.38 13.14 -23.92
CA ASN A 22 -11.89 13.81 -22.72
C ASN A 22 -12.76 15.00 -22.28
N ALA A 23 -13.49 15.63 -23.20
CA ALA A 23 -14.40 16.73 -22.89
C ALA A 23 -15.54 16.27 -21.96
N LEU A 24 -15.97 15.02 -22.04
CA LEU A 24 -17.02 14.46 -21.19
C LEU A 24 -16.61 14.41 -19.70
N PHE A 25 -15.31 14.27 -19.42
CA PHE A 25 -14.83 14.30 -18.01
C PHE A 25 -15.05 15.66 -17.36
N GLN A 26 -14.89 16.74 -18.11
CA GLN A 26 -15.17 18.10 -17.63
C GLN A 26 -16.68 18.35 -17.58
N GLU A 27 -17.42 17.99 -18.61
CA GLU A 27 -18.86 18.19 -18.70
C GLU A 27 -19.62 17.52 -17.55
N TYR A 28 -19.22 16.28 -17.19
CA TYR A 28 -19.86 15.52 -16.10
C TYR A 28 -19.12 15.64 -14.76
N GLY A 29 -18.08 16.45 -14.64
CA GLY A 29 -17.30 16.64 -13.43
C GLY A 29 -16.61 15.33 -12.96
N VAL A 30 -16.28 14.45 -13.91
CA VAL A 30 -15.68 13.15 -13.62
C VAL A 30 -14.22 13.31 -13.26
N LYS A 31 -13.83 12.80 -12.10
CA LYS A 31 -12.45 12.83 -11.63
C LYS A 31 -11.61 11.77 -12.34
N ARG A 32 -10.37 12.12 -12.69
CA ARG A 32 -9.43 11.19 -13.30
C ARG A 32 -8.72 10.36 -12.21
N GLY A 33 -9.32 9.24 -11.83
CA GLY A 33 -8.82 8.39 -10.76
C GLY A 33 -8.94 9.09 -9.39
N LEU A 34 -7.86 9.10 -8.62
CA LEU A 34 -7.79 9.70 -7.28
C LEU A 34 -7.25 11.13 -7.30
N ARG A 35 -7.56 11.91 -8.35
CA ARG A 35 -7.12 13.30 -8.52
C ARG A 35 -8.28 14.23 -8.85
N ASN A 36 -8.26 15.42 -8.30
CA ASN A 36 -9.09 16.56 -8.70
C ASN A 36 -8.55 17.17 -10.01
N GLU A 37 -9.30 18.08 -10.62
CA GLU A 37 -8.87 18.78 -11.84
C GLU A 37 -7.58 19.59 -11.65
N ASP A 38 -7.38 20.17 -10.48
CA ASP A 38 -6.19 20.94 -10.07
C ASP A 38 -4.97 20.04 -9.76
N GLY A 39 -5.10 18.71 -9.89
CA GLY A 39 -4.04 17.75 -9.60
C GLY A 39 -3.94 17.34 -8.14
N SER A 40 -4.69 17.96 -7.23
CA SER A 40 -4.75 17.57 -5.81
C SER A 40 -5.36 16.17 -5.62
N GLY A 41 -5.07 15.52 -4.49
CA GLY A 41 -5.65 14.23 -4.14
C GLY A 41 -7.14 14.33 -3.80
N VAL A 42 -7.91 13.29 -4.12
CA VAL A 42 -9.31 13.16 -3.70
C VAL A 42 -9.36 12.57 -2.31
N LEU A 43 -10.14 13.18 -1.41
CA LEU A 43 -10.42 12.61 -0.10
C LEU A 43 -11.38 11.41 -0.26
N VAL A 44 -10.86 10.20 -0.06
CA VAL A 44 -11.61 8.94 -0.25
C VAL A 44 -12.00 8.28 1.08
N GLY A 45 -11.44 8.74 2.20
CA GLY A 45 -11.72 8.19 3.53
C GLY A 45 -10.90 8.89 4.60
N LEU A 46 -11.15 8.48 5.84
CA LEU A 46 -10.41 8.94 7.00
C LEU A 46 -9.69 7.77 7.65
N THR A 47 -8.48 8.01 8.14
CA THR A 47 -7.70 7.07 8.93
C THR A 47 -7.02 7.80 10.08
N ASN A 48 -6.86 7.12 11.21
CA ASN A 48 -6.06 7.60 12.34
C ASN A 48 -4.73 6.84 12.49
N ILE A 49 -4.39 6.01 11.49
CA ILE A 49 -3.18 5.16 11.53
C ILE A 49 -1.98 5.90 10.99
N GLY A 50 -2.13 6.58 9.86
CA GLY A 50 -1.02 7.27 9.20
C GLY A 50 -1.45 8.59 8.59
N ASN A 51 -0.50 9.51 8.48
CA ASN A 51 -0.66 10.78 7.80
C ASN A 51 0.59 11.09 6.98
N VAL A 52 0.38 11.59 5.77
CA VAL A 52 1.46 12.05 4.89
C VAL A 52 1.24 13.53 4.61
N VAL A 53 2.21 14.34 4.98
CA VAL A 53 2.21 15.78 4.73
C VAL A 53 3.24 16.05 3.63
N GLY A 54 2.83 16.63 2.53
CA GLY A 54 3.71 17.03 1.40
C GLY A 54 3.33 18.41 0.86
N TYR A 55 2.27 19.00 1.43
CA TYR A 55 1.78 20.32 1.08
C TYR A 55 1.29 21.03 2.34
N GLU A 56 1.52 22.33 2.39
CA GLU A 56 0.96 23.23 3.41
C GLU A 56 0.04 24.24 2.73
N ARG A 57 -0.91 24.76 3.49
CA ARG A 57 -1.83 25.80 2.99
C ARG A 57 -1.24 27.15 3.29
N ALA A 58 -0.92 27.93 2.23
CA ALA A 58 -0.48 29.30 2.34
C ALA A 58 -1.60 30.22 2.87
N GLU A 59 -1.26 31.46 3.28
CA GLU A 59 -2.21 32.43 3.85
C GLU A 59 -3.36 32.78 2.87
N ASP A 60 -3.12 32.74 1.58
CA ASP A 60 -4.10 32.98 0.52
C ASP A 60 -4.95 31.74 0.18
N GLY A 61 -4.68 30.60 0.84
CA GLY A 61 -5.45 29.38 0.75
C GLY A 61 -4.99 28.39 -0.33
N HIS A 62 -3.98 28.73 -1.16
CA HIS A 62 -3.42 27.77 -2.11
C HIS A 62 -2.49 26.76 -1.42
N LEU A 63 -2.23 25.60 -2.07
CA LEU A 63 -1.36 24.57 -1.56
C LEU A 63 0.06 24.80 -2.07
N GLU A 64 1.01 24.91 -1.14
CA GLU A 64 2.44 24.98 -1.44
C GLU A 64 3.12 23.65 -1.10
N PRO A 65 4.04 23.13 -1.95
CA PRO A 65 4.84 21.99 -1.61
C PRO A 65 5.70 22.24 -0.38
N THR A 66 5.73 21.33 0.57
CA THR A 66 6.63 21.35 1.73
C THR A 66 7.45 20.08 1.78
N GLU A 67 8.43 20.02 2.68
CA GLU A 67 9.19 18.80 2.91
C GLU A 67 8.22 17.68 3.34
N GLY A 68 8.35 16.52 2.67
CA GLY A 68 7.47 15.40 2.92
C GLY A 68 7.69 14.80 4.31
N LYS A 69 6.61 14.67 5.08
CA LYS A 69 6.62 14.04 6.40
C LYS A 69 5.63 12.91 6.46
N LEU A 70 6.04 11.81 7.09
CA LEU A 70 5.21 10.65 7.35
C LEU A 70 5.01 10.48 8.86
N PHE A 71 3.76 10.31 9.26
CA PHE A 71 3.39 10.07 10.64
C PHE A 71 2.69 8.73 10.79
N TYR A 72 3.05 7.98 11.83
CA TYR A 72 2.35 6.78 12.28
C TYR A 72 1.75 7.02 13.66
N ARG A 73 0.44 6.93 13.78
CA ARG A 73 -0.29 7.16 15.03
C ARG A 73 0.08 8.49 15.74
N GLY A 74 0.44 9.52 14.94
CA GLY A 74 0.82 10.83 15.44
C GLY A 74 2.32 11.03 15.70
N TYR A 75 3.12 9.97 15.64
CA TYR A 75 4.59 10.05 15.74
C TYR A 75 5.20 10.28 14.36
N GLU A 76 6.12 11.23 14.25
CA GLU A 76 6.89 11.42 13.01
C GLU A 76 7.80 10.19 12.79
N LEU A 77 7.95 9.76 11.53
CA LEU A 77 8.71 8.55 11.22
C LEU A 77 10.16 8.63 11.68
N ASP A 78 10.79 9.80 11.56
CA ASP A 78 12.17 10.00 11.97
C ASP A 78 12.35 9.85 13.49
N ASP A 79 11.37 10.27 14.30
CA ASP A 79 11.38 10.09 15.75
C ASP A 79 11.29 8.61 16.15
N LEU A 80 10.62 7.81 15.34
CA LEU A 80 10.50 6.36 15.54
C LEU A 80 11.75 5.61 15.10
N VAL A 81 12.33 5.98 13.95
CA VAL A 81 13.44 5.25 13.32
C VAL A 81 14.79 5.60 13.92
N THR A 82 15.01 6.86 14.28
CA THR A 82 16.31 7.33 14.81
C THR A 82 16.77 6.56 16.06
N PRO A 83 15.95 6.34 17.08
CA PRO A 83 16.34 5.52 18.24
C PRO A 83 16.67 4.07 17.86
N ILE A 84 15.88 3.46 16.95
CA ILE A 84 16.08 2.08 16.48
C ILE A 84 17.47 1.93 15.83
N ILE A 85 17.83 2.88 14.96
CA ILE A 85 19.14 2.89 14.27
C ILE A 85 20.29 3.11 15.28
N ASN A 86 20.14 4.09 16.18
CA ASN A 86 21.18 4.43 17.16
C ASN A 86 21.47 3.27 18.12
N GLU A 87 20.44 2.54 18.52
CA GLU A 87 20.53 1.37 19.39
C GLU A 87 20.88 0.08 18.63
N ARG A 88 20.94 0.13 17.28
CA ARG A 88 21.21 -1.02 16.40
C ARG A 88 20.29 -2.21 16.67
N ARG A 89 19.03 -1.96 16.91
CA ARG A 89 18.01 -2.98 17.19
C ARG A 89 17.00 -3.12 16.03
N PHE A 90 16.27 -4.21 16.02
CA PHE A 90 15.15 -4.39 15.12
C PHE A 90 13.90 -3.68 15.69
N GLY A 91 13.21 -2.91 14.84
CA GLY A 91 12.05 -2.12 15.24
C GLY A 91 10.73 -2.63 14.69
N PHE A 92 10.71 -3.76 13.97
CA PHE A 92 9.51 -4.25 13.30
C PHE A 92 8.34 -4.45 14.27
N GLU A 93 8.56 -5.21 15.35
CA GLU A 93 7.50 -5.56 16.29
C GLU A 93 7.00 -4.34 17.07
N GLU A 94 7.89 -3.39 17.39
CA GLU A 94 7.55 -2.14 18.06
C GLU A 94 6.63 -1.27 17.19
N ILE A 95 6.99 -1.12 15.91
CA ILE A 95 6.17 -0.36 14.96
C ILE A 95 4.86 -1.09 14.64
N ALA A 96 4.88 -2.42 14.49
CA ALA A 96 3.67 -3.22 14.31
C ALA A 96 2.71 -3.07 15.48
N TYR A 97 3.23 -3.12 16.72
CA TYR A 97 2.44 -2.88 17.92
C TYR A 97 1.83 -1.48 17.92
N LEU A 98 2.63 -0.44 17.63
CA LEU A 98 2.15 0.94 17.52
C LEU A 98 1.00 1.08 16.53
N LEU A 99 1.15 0.53 15.33
CA LEU A 99 0.13 0.61 14.28
C LEU A 99 -1.18 -0.08 14.68
N LEU A 100 -1.10 -1.22 15.37
CA LEU A 100 -2.24 -1.99 15.83
C LEU A 100 -2.92 -1.36 17.07
N SER A 101 -2.15 -1.08 18.11
CA SER A 101 -2.67 -0.61 19.40
C SER A 101 -2.91 0.90 19.48
N GLY A 102 -2.16 1.68 18.68
CA GLY A 102 -2.17 3.14 18.71
C GLY A 102 -1.18 3.76 19.69
N ASN A 103 -0.44 2.94 20.46
CA ASN A 103 0.55 3.39 21.45
C ASN A 103 1.87 2.62 21.27
N LEU A 104 2.99 3.25 21.64
CA LEU A 104 4.26 2.53 21.71
C LEU A 104 4.22 1.53 22.89
N PRO A 105 4.75 0.31 22.69
CA PRO A 105 4.79 -0.69 23.74
C PRO A 105 5.83 -0.30 24.82
N ASP A 106 5.54 -0.64 26.05
CA ASP A 106 6.60 -0.74 27.06
C ASP A 106 7.42 -2.03 26.85
N LYS A 107 8.41 -2.27 27.73
CA LYS A 107 9.30 -3.44 27.59
C LYS A 107 8.58 -4.77 27.81
N GLU A 108 7.59 -4.81 28.68
CA GLU A 108 6.82 -6.02 28.99
C GLU A 108 5.87 -6.33 27.84
N ASP A 109 5.15 -5.33 27.34
CA ASP A 109 4.27 -5.44 26.19
C ASP A 109 5.01 -5.86 24.92
N LEU A 110 6.19 -5.27 24.69
CA LEU A 110 7.00 -5.61 23.51
C LEU A 110 7.50 -7.06 23.58
N CYS A 111 7.91 -7.53 24.78
CA CYS A 111 8.34 -8.91 24.98
C CYS A 111 7.18 -9.88 24.72
N ALA A 112 6.03 -9.63 25.33
CA ALA A 112 4.83 -10.46 25.17
C ALA A 112 4.34 -10.47 23.72
N PHE A 113 4.40 -9.33 23.03
CA PHE A 113 4.01 -9.25 21.62
C PHE A 113 4.97 -10.03 20.70
N ARG A 114 6.28 -9.99 20.98
CA ARG A 114 7.27 -10.81 20.27
C ARG A 114 7.03 -12.31 20.47
N GLU A 115 6.76 -12.73 21.69
CA GLU A 115 6.41 -14.12 21.99
C GLU A 115 5.16 -14.54 21.22
N LEU A 116 4.11 -13.72 21.24
CA LEU A 116 2.88 -13.98 20.49
C LEU A 116 3.13 -14.16 18.99
N ILE A 117 3.92 -13.28 18.37
CA ILE A 117 4.28 -13.40 16.95
C ILE A 117 5.05 -14.71 16.71
N ASN A 118 6.10 -14.98 17.51
CA ASN A 118 6.95 -16.14 17.34
C ASN A 118 6.17 -17.47 17.47
N ASP A 119 5.25 -17.55 18.40
CA ASP A 119 4.42 -18.74 18.62
C ASP A 119 3.47 -19.03 17.44
N ASN A 120 3.16 -18.00 16.66
CA ASN A 120 2.24 -18.10 15.52
C ASN A 120 2.94 -18.04 14.14
N MET A 121 4.28 -17.95 14.08
CA MET A 121 5.02 -17.88 12.81
C MET A 121 5.23 -19.25 12.13
N ALA A 122 5.16 -20.35 12.90
CA ALA A 122 5.45 -21.68 12.38
C ALA A 122 4.34 -22.15 11.44
N LEU A 123 4.72 -22.47 10.20
CA LEU A 123 3.82 -23.14 9.26
C LEU A 123 3.74 -24.63 9.56
N ASP A 124 2.57 -25.23 9.39
CA ASP A 124 2.43 -26.67 9.47
C ASP A 124 3.13 -27.38 8.30
N HIS A 125 3.49 -28.65 8.50
CA HIS A 125 4.23 -29.42 7.50
C HIS A 125 3.50 -29.54 6.16
N LYS A 126 2.19 -29.62 6.15
CA LYS A 126 1.38 -29.76 4.93
C LYS A 126 1.45 -28.47 4.09
N THR A 127 1.32 -27.31 4.73
CA THR A 127 1.46 -26.00 4.09
C THR A 127 2.86 -25.81 3.50
N ILE A 128 3.91 -26.19 4.25
CA ILE A 128 5.30 -26.14 3.76
C ILE A 128 5.47 -27.00 2.50
N VAL A 129 5.02 -28.25 2.52
CA VAL A 129 5.12 -29.15 1.37
C VAL A 129 4.34 -28.59 0.18
N HIS A 130 3.13 -28.09 0.40
CA HIS A 130 2.32 -27.52 -0.67
C HIS A 130 2.99 -26.30 -1.33
N ILE A 131 3.59 -25.41 -0.52
CA ILE A 131 4.35 -24.25 -1.05
C ILE A 131 5.56 -24.69 -1.87
N ILE A 132 6.29 -25.73 -1.41
CA ILE A 132 7.46 -26.27 -2.13
C ILE A 132 7.04 -26.90 -3.48
N ASP A 133 5.90 -27.54 -3.53
CA ASP A 133 5.37 -28.22 -4.72
C ASP A 133 4.68 -27.26 -5.72
N LEU A 134 4.59 -25.95 -5.41
CA LEU A 134 4.02 -24.98 -6.33
C LEU A 134 4.89 -24.83 -7.59
N GLU A 135 4.32 -25.20 -8.72
CA GLU A 135 4.98 -25.06 -10.02
C GLU A 135 4.54 -23.76 -10.74
N GLY A 136 5.45 -23.19 -11.49
CA GLY A 136 5.18 -22.02 -12.34
C GLY A 136 6.44 -21.43 -12.98
N SER A 137 6.27 -20.79 -14.10
CA SER A 137 7.37 -20.11 -14.82
C SER A 137 7.69 -18.69 -14.28
N ASN A 138 6.82 -18.15 -13.43
CA ASN A 138 6.94 -16.79 -12.89
C ASN A 138 7.03 -16.84 -11.36
N ILE A 139 8.20 -16.45 -10.84
CA ILE A 139 8.47 -16.48 -9.40
C ILE A 139 7.51 -15.60 -8.58
N MET A 140 7.09 -14.44 -9.10
CA MET A 140 6.15 -13.56 -8.41
C MET A 140 4.75 -14.18 -8.30
N ASN A 141 4.34 -14.97 -9.30
CA ASN A 141 3.10 -15.72 -9.24
C ASN A 141 3.18 -16.85 -8.19
N ILE A 142 4.31 -17.56 -8.13
CA ILE A 142 4.56 -18.58 -7.10
C ILE A 142 4.50 -17.94 -5.72
N LEU A 143 5.18 -16.81 -5.51
CA LEU A 143 5.18 -16.09 -4.24
C LEU A 143 3.77 -15.67 -3.82
N ALA A 144 3.01 -15.07 -4.75
CA ALA A 144 1.63 -14.65 -4.47
C ALA A 144 0.73 -15.84 -4.06
N ARG A 145 0.87 -16.99 -4.75
CA ARG A 145 0.15 -18.22 -4.40
C ARG A 145 0.58 -18.77 -3.04
N SER A 146 1.89 -18.74 -2.74
CA SER A 146 2.41 -19.16 -1.43
C SER A 146 1.80 -18.35 -0.28
N VAL A 147 1.67 -17.04 -0.45
CA VAL A 147 1.04 -16.15 0.56
C VAL A 147 -0.45 -16.48 0.74
N LEU A 148 -1.15 -16.90 -0.32
CA LEU A 148 -2.56 -17.28 -0.23
C LEU A 148 -2.78 -18.67 0.41
N GLU A 149 -1.74 -19.51 0.47
CA GLU A 149 -1.78 -20.82 1.14
C GLU A 149 -1.47 -20.75 2.65
N MET A 150 -0.85 -19.66 3.09
CA MET A 150 -0.52 -19.39 4.50
C MET A 150 -1.74 -18.91 5.30
#